data_ef4f09be81e9501d26df01d2c0edb6c5
#
_entry.id   ef4f09be81e9501d26df01d2c0edb6c5
#
_cell.length_a   1.000
_cell.length_b   1.000
_cell.length_c   1.000
_cell.angle_alpha   90.00
_cell.angle_beta   90.00
_cell.angle_gamma   90.00
#
_symmetry.space_group_name_H-M   'P 1'
#
loop_
_entity.id
_entity.type
_entity.pdbx_description
1 polymer ?
#
loop_
_entity_poly.entity_id
_entity_poly.type
_entity_poly.pdbx_seq_one_letter_code
_entity_poly.pdbx_strand_id
1 'polypeptide(L)'
;SSDLRNLAIRGRKIIDKVIRHVEYARSEINAIGDYYAYAKELADGDAVFDFDVTKLSIFTRSLGLAGIEVYDLLRDEYDIQTEFGDIANLLAYVSIGDRPKDVERLVAALAEIRRNYRKDPSKTLKMEYIDPTVACGPQDAFYAEKESLPIAETCGRICSEFVMCYPPGIPILAPGEQITEEILTYIRYAKKKGCQITGPEDMSIQRLNVMTER
;
A
#
# COMPACT_ATOMS: atom_id res chain seq x y z
N SER A 1 -17.77 -10.98 -24.41
CA SER A 1 -17.30 -11.99 -25.38
C SER A 1 -16.56 -11.40 -26.58
N SER A 2 -16.94 -10.24 -27.11
CA SER A 2 -16.20 -9.55 -28.19
C SER A 2 -14.79 -9.13 -27.77
N ASP A 3 -14.62 -8.66 -26.56
CA ASP A 3 -13.34 -8.24 -26.00
C ASP A 3 -12.43 -9.43 -25.77
N LEU A 4 -12.95 -10.53 -25.21
CA LEU A 4 -12.20 -11.77 -25.05
C LEU A 4 -11.73 -12.33 -26.40
N ARG A 5 -12.58 -12.27 -27.44
CA ARG A 5 -12.21 -12.67 -28.79
C ARG A 5 -11.12 -11.79 -29.39
N ASN A 6 -11.22 -10.48 -29.19
CA ASN A 6 -10.19 -9.52 -29.63
C ASN A 6 -8.85 -9.78 -28.95
N LEU A 7 -8.85 -10.02 -27.63
CA LEU A 7 -7.66 -10.40 -26.89
C LEU A 7 -7.09 -11.74 -27.34
N ALA A 8 -7.92 -12.75 -27.61
CA ALA A 8 -7.46 -14.02 -28.13
C ALA A 8 -6.73 -13.89 -29.47
N ILE A 9 -7.20 -12.99 -30.37
CA ILE A 9 -6.63 -12.80 -31.70
C ILE A 9 -5.46 -11.81 -31.72
N ARG A 10 -5.52 -10.72 -30.91
CA ARG A 10 -4.60 -9.58 -30.98
C ARG A 10 -3.91 -9.27 -29.65
N GLY A 11 -4.15 -10.08 -28.60
CA GLY A 11 -3.74 -9.78 -27.23
C GLY A 11 -2.25 -9.46 -27.12
N ARG A 12 -1.39 -10.25 -27.77
CA ARG A 12 0.05 -9.99 -27.74
C ARG A 12 0.40 -8.56 -28.19
N LYS A 13 -0.13 -8.12 -29.35
CA LYS A 13 0.12 -6.77 -29.86
C LYS A 13 -0.45 -5.68 -28.95
N ILE A 14 -1.60 -5.95 -28.33
CA ILE A 14 -2.26 -5.02 -27.40
C ILE A 14 -1.43 -4.89 -26.12
N ILE A 15 -1.02 -6.01 -25.53
CA ILE A 15 -0.21 -6.02 -24.31
C ILE A 15 1.18 -5.41 -24.55
N ASP A 16 1.84 -5.72 -25.67
CA ASP A 16 3.12 -5.09 -26.02
C ASP A 16 3.02 -3.55 -26.08
N LYS A 17 1.85 -3.03 -26.50
CA LYS A 17 1.60 -1.59 -26.49
C LYS A 17 1.46 -1.06 -25.06
N VAL A 18 0.72 -1.75 -24.19
CA VAL A 18 0.58 -1.39 -22.77
C VAL A 18 1.94 -1.36 -22.08
N ILE A 19 2.75 -2.40 -22.27
CA ILE A 19 4.10 -2.48 -21.69
C ILE A 19 4.93 -1.25 -22.08
N ARG A 20 4.94 -0.87 -23.37
CA ARG A 20 5.68 0.35 -23.79
C ARG A 20 5.17 1.62 -23.12
N HIS A 21 3.87 1.76 -22.90
CA HIS A 21 3.31 2.92 -22.19
C HIS A 21 3.73 2.95 -20.73
N VAL A 22 3.76 1.79 -20.06
CA VAL A 22 4.17 1.69 -18.66
C VAL A 22 5.66 1.93 -18.50
N GLU A 23 6.50 1.40 -19.40
CA GLU A 23 7.94 1.64 -19.39
C GLU A 23 8.28 3.12 -19.62
N TYR A 24 7.58 3.77 -20.54
CA TYR A 24 7.66 5.21 -20.72
C TYR A 24 7.29 5.96 -19.42
N ALA A 25 6.13 5.65 -18.83
CA ALA A 25 5.70 6.27 -17.57
C ALA A 25 6.73 6.08 -16.46
N ARG A 26 7.27 4.88 -16.32
CA ARG A 26 8.28 4.54 -15.31
C ARG A 26 9.54 5.36 -15.48
N SER A 27 10.03 5.49 -16.71
CA SER A 27 11.19 6.31 -17.03
C SER A 27 10.97 7.79 -16.70
N GLU A 28 9.83 8.34 -17.11
CA GLU A 28 9.49 9.75 -16.86
C GLU A 28 9.30 10.04 -15.37
N ILE A 29 8.62 9.15 -14.64
CA ILE A 29 8.41 9.29 -13.18
C ILE A 29 9.75 9.26 -12.45
N ASN A 30 10.67 8.37 -12.81
CA ASN A 30 12.00 8.32 -12.21
C ASN A 30 12.82 9.59 -12.56
N ALA A 31 12.60 10.18 -13.74
CA ALA A 31 13.24 11.43 -14.14
C ALA A 31 12.71 12.68 -13.40
N ILE A 32 11.46 12.63 -12.88
CA ILE A 32 10.92 13.71 -12.03
C ILE A 32 11.80 13.89 -10.77
N GLY A 33 12.31 12.78 -10.19
CA GLY A 33 13.03 12.75 -8.91
C GLY A 33 12.10 12.73 -7.69
N ASP A 34 12.63 12.30 -6.57
CA ASP A 34 11.91 12.06 -5.30
C ASP A 34 10.81 10.97 -5.39
N TYR A 35 10.61 10.36 -6.56
CA TYR A 35 9.85 9.14 -6.77
C TYR A 35 10.78 8.01 -7.20
N TYR A 36 10.38 6.77 -6.93
CA TYR A 36 11.01 5.60 -7.50
C TYR A 36 9.94 4.65 -8.02
N ALA A 37 9.83 4.55 -9.33
CA ALA A 37 8.94 3.61 -9.98
C ALA A 37 9.70 2.28 -10.17
N TYR A 38 9.24 1.25 -9.46
CA TYR A 38 9.85 -0.08 -9.46
C TYR A 38 9.81 -0.73 -10.84
N ALA A 39 10.85 -1.50 -11.15
CA ALA A 39 10.99 -2.18 -12.43
C ALA A 39 11.51 -3.62 -12.27
N LYS A 40 11.69 -4.32 -13.38
CA LYS A 40 12.01 -5.74 -13.42
C LYS A 40 13.37 -6.09 -12.80
N GLU A 41 14.28 -5.13 -12.66
CA GLU A 41 15.57 -5.31 -11.97
C GLU A 41 15.44 -5.68 -10.49
N LEU A 42 14.25 -5.53 -9.89
CA LEU A 42 13.96 -6.04 -8.55
C LEU A 42 13.84 -7.56 -8.51
N ALA A 43 13.57 -8.20 -9.63
CA ALA A 43 13.49 -9.66 -9.71
C ALA A 43 14.90 -10.24 -9.67
N ASP A 44 15.37 -10.55 -8.47
CA ASP A 44 16.71 -11.10 -8.20
C ASP A 44 16.75 -12.65 -8.23
N GLY A 45 15.58 -13.28 -8.38
CA GLY A 45 15.41 -14.73 -8.41
C GLY A 45 15.42 -15.41 -7.03
N ASP A 46 15.63 -14.66 -5.97
CA ASP A 46 15.64 -15.14 -4.59
C ASP A 46 14.41 -14.65 -3.82
N ALA A 47 14.40 -13.40 -3.37
CA ALA A 47 13.28 -12.82 -2.64
C ALA A 47 12.15 -12.35 -3.57
N VAL A 48 12.48 -11.90 -4.78
CA VAL A 48 11.52 -11.46 -5.80
C VAL A 48 11.66 -12.35 -7.03
N PHE A 49 10.75 -13.31 -7.19
CA PHE A 49 10.79 -14.29 -8.27
C PHE A 49 10.51 -13.67 -9.65
N ASP A 50 9.50 -12.81 -9.76
CA ASP A 50 9.14 -12.12 -11.00
C ASP A 50 8.41 -10.81 -10.70
N PHE A 51 8.28 -9.97 -11.73
CA PHE A 51 7.69 -8.66 -11.65
C PHE A 51 6.71 -8.43 -12.81
N ASP A 52 5.44 -8.12 -12.50
CA ASP A 52 4.46 -7.74 -13.51
C ASP A 52 4.75 -6.31 -14.01
N VAL A 53 5.36 -6.23 -15.20
CA VAL A 53 5.75 -4.95 -15.81
C VAL A 53 4.59 -4.01 -16.11
N THR A 54 3.34 -4.49 -16.15
CA THR A 54 2.14 -3.66 -16.36
C THR A 54 1.69 -2.93 -15.10
N LYS A 55 2.19 -3.34 -13.93
CA LYS A 55 1.94 -2.69 -12.64
C LYS A 55 2.94 -1.57 -12.42
N LEU A 56 2.43 -0.36 -12.28
CA LEU A 56 3.25 0.81 -11.99
C LEU A 56 3.22 1.11 -10.50
N SER A 57 4.11 0.46 -9.76
CA SER A 57 4.30 0.70 -8.34
C SER A 57 5.32 1.82 -8.14
N ILE A 58 4.97 2.85 -7.38
CA ILE A 58 5.72 4.09 -7.23
C ILE A 58 5.96 4.34 -5.74
N PHE A 59 7.21 4.35 -5.34
CA PHE A 59 7.62 4.76 -4.00
C PHE A 59 7.55 6.28 -3.86
N THR A 60 6.89 6.78 -2.81
CA THR A 60 6.58 8.21 -2.64
C THR A 60 7.25 8.84 -1.40
N ARG A 61 7.79 8.04 -0.50
CA ARG A 61 8.34 8.53 0.78
C ARG A 61 9.50 9.51 0.63
N SER A 62 10.29 9.41 -0.44
CA SER A 62 11.36 10.38 -0.71
C SER A 62 10.82 11.78 -0.99
N LEU A 63 9.56 11.88 -1.41
CA LEU A 63 8.82 13.13 -1.53
C LEU A 63 8.37 13.71 -0.17
N GLY A 64 8.43 12.92 0.91
CA GLY A 64 7.88 13.25 2.22
C GLY A 64 6.37 13.02 2.35
N LEU A 65 5.77 12.33 1.37
CA LEU A 65 4.34 11.97 1.34
C LEU A 65 4.17 10.45 1.43
N ALA A 66 3.13 10.02 2.13
CA ALA A 66 2.66 8.65 2.04
C ALA A 66 1.98 8.41 0.68
N GLY A 67 1.98 7.16 0.19
CA GLY A 67 1.31 6.81 -1.05
C GLY A 67 -0.18 7.14 -1.03
N ILE A 68 -0.84 6.97 0.11
CA ILE A 68 -2.27 7.35 0.28
C ILE A 68 -2.47 8.87 0.14
N GLU A 69 -1.53 9.72 0.62
CA GLU A 69 -1.62 11.17 0.42
C GLU A 69 -1.51 11.53 -1.07
N VAL A 70 -0.64 10.85 -1.82
CA VAL A 70 -0.49 11.04 -3.28
C VAL A 70 -1.72 10.51 -4.03
N TYR A 71 -2.27 9.37 -3.59
CA TYR A 71 -3.51 8.80 -4.13
C TYR A 71 -4.68 9.78 -4.01
N ASP A 72 -4.88 10.36 -2.82
CA ASP A 72 -5.95 11.32 -2.57
C ASP A 72 -5.77 12.58 -3.43
N LEU A 73 -4.56 13.14 -3.52
CA LEU A 73 -4.27 14.29 -4.39
C LEU A 73 -4.58 13.97 -5.86
N LEU A 74 -4.15 12.83 -6.37
CA LEU A 74 -4.43 12.43 -7.76
C LEU A 74 -5.93 12.33 -8.03
N ARG A 75 -6.70 11.76 -7.10
CA ARG A 75 -8.14 11.64 -7.21
C ARG A 75 -8.85 12.99 -7.14
N ASP A 76 -8.53 13.78 -6.11
CA ASP A 76 -9.34 14.95 -5.72
C ASP A 76 -8.97 16.20 -6.54
N GLU A 77 -7.70 16.36 -6.93
CA GLU A 77 -7.25 17.56 -7.64
C GLU A 77 -6.96 17.33 -9.12
N TYR A 78 -6.59 16.09 -9.52
CA TYR A 78 -6.22 15.78 -10.89
C TYR A 78 -7.23 14.88 -11.61
N ASP A 79 -8.26 14.41 -10.91
CA ASP A 79 -9.28 13.48 -11.46
C ASP A 79 -8.61 12.24 -12.10
N ILE A 80 -7.61 11.67 -11.39
CA ILE A 80 -6.90 10.47 -11.75
C ILE A 80 -7.11 9.43 -10.67
N GLN A 81 -7.84 8.35 -11.00
CA GLN A 81 -8.06 7.23 -10.12
C GLN A 81 -6.97 6.18 -10.35
N THR A 82 -6.10 5.99 -9.34
CA THR A 82 -5.14 4.88 -9.29
C THR A 82 -5.74 3.69 -8.55
N GLU A 83 -5.01 2.57 -8.47
CA GLU A 83 -5.50 1.35 -7.81
C GLU A 83 -5.61 1.55 -6.29
N PHE A 84 -4.50 1.91 -5.65
CA PHE A 84 -4.45 2.27 -4.24
C PHE A 84 -3.16 3.02 -3.89
N GLY A 85 -3.16 3.62 -2.68
CA GLY A 85 -1.97 4.12 -2.02
C GLY A 85 -1.85 3.56 -0.61
N ASP A 86 -0.68 3.10 -0.21
CA ASP A 86 -0.36 2.71 1.16
C ASP A 86 0.49 3.80 1.85
N ILE A 87 1.14 3.47 2.96
CA ILE A 87 1.96 4.43 3.71
C ILE A 87 3.28 4.80 3.02
N ALA A 88 3.69 4.09 1.96
CA ALA A 88 4.98 4.26 1.28
C ALA A 88 4.87 4.32 -0.24
N ASN A 89 3.87 3.64 -0.80
CA ASN A 89 3.77 3.38 -2.22
C ASN A 89 2.39 3.77 -2.77
N LEU A 90 2.39 4.14 -4.03
CA LEU A 90 1.22 4.29 -4.88
C LEU A 90 1.24 3.19 -5.94
N LEU A 91 0.13 2.51 -6.17
CA LEU A 91 -0.01 1.56 -7.28
C LEU A 91 -0.96 2.12 -8.33
N ALA A 92 -0.48 2.21 -9.55
CA ALA A 92 -1.29 2.48 -10.73
C ALA A 92 -1.29 1.26 -11.65
N TYR A 93 -2.43 1.01 -12.27
CA TYR A 93 -2.60 -0.04 -13.26
C TYR A 93 -2.90 0.58 -14.62
N VAL A 94 -2.03 0.32 -15.59
CA VAL A 94 -2.25 0.75 -16.96
C VAL A 94 -2.89 -0.40 -17.74
N SER A 95 -4.08 -0.18 -18.21
CA SER A 95 -4.92 -1.17 -18.89
C SER A 95 -4.83 -1.09 -20.42
N ILE A 96 -5.44 -2.04 -21.08
CA ILE A 96 -5.56 -2.04 -22.54
C ILE A 96 -6.42 -0.90 -23.09
N GLY A 97 -7.25 -0.29 -22.23
CA GLY A 97 -8.11 0.84 -22.58
C GLY A 97 -7.43 2.20 -22.48
N ASP A 98 -6.30 2.26 -21.77
CA ASP A 98 -5.60 3.53 -21.56
C ASP A 98 -4.85 3.98 -22.82
N ARG A 99 -4.84 5.29 -23.02
CA ARG A 99 -4.20 5.95 -24.14
C ARG A 99 -2.90 6.63 -23.69
N PRO A 100 -1.98 6.93 -24.60
CA PRO A 100 -0.76 7.66 -24.27
C PRO A 100 -1.01 8.93 -23.45
N LYS A 101 -2.03 9.71 -23.83
CA LYS A 101 -2.39 10.95 -23.12
C LYS A 101 -2.83 10.72 -21.65
N ASP A 102 -3.40 9.57 -21.35
CA ASP A 102 -3.84 9.27 -19.99
C ASP A 102 -2.62 8.97 -19.09
N VAL A 103 -1.60 8.32 -19.68
CA VAL A 103 -0.29 8.09 -19.04
C VAL A 103 0.49 9.41 -18.86
N GLU A 104 0.54 10.24 -19.90
CA GLU A 104 1.18 11.56 -19.84
C GLU A 104 0.54 12.46 -18.78
N ARG A 105 -0.77 12.38 -18.63
CA ARG A 105 -1.51 13.10 -17.59
C ARG A 105 -1.10 12.67 -16.19
N LEU A 106 -0.91 11.37 -15.96
CA LEU A 106 -0.40 10.86 -14.67
C LEU A 106 1.00 11.39 -14.38
N VAL A 107 1.91 11.33 -15.36
CA VAL A 107 3.29 11.83 -15.22
C VAL A 107 3.29 13.32 -14.89
N ALA A 108 2.51 14.12 -15.62
CA ALA A 108 2.39 15.56 -15.40
C ALA A 108 1.83 15.89 -14.00
N ALA A 109 0.79 15.15 -13.54
CA ALA A 109 0.22 15.33 -12.22
C ALA A 109 1.23 15.00 -11.11
N LEU A 110 2.01 13.91 -11.24
CA LEU A 110 3.05 13.56 -10.28
C LEU A 110 4.17 14.62 -10.23
N ALA A 111 4.56 15.19 -11.37
CA ALA A 111 5.53 16.28 -11.42
C ALA A 111 5.00 17.53 -10.70
N GLU A 112 3.72 17.84 -10.87
CA GLU A 112 3.07 18.96 -10.20
C GLU A 112 2.91 18.74 -8.71
N ILE A 113 2.51 17.52 -8.26
CA ILE A 113 2.45 17.14 -6.86
C ILE A 113 3.83 17.30 -6.20
N ARG A 114 4.90 16.85 -6.85
CA ARG A 114 6.26 17.07 -6.35
C ARG A 114 6.56 18.56 -6.14
N ARG A 115 6.22 19.37 -7.09
CA ARG A 115 6.49 20.83 -7.03
C ARG A 115 5.72 21.53 -5.91
N ASN A 116 4.45 21.16 -5.71
CA ASN A 116 3.53 21.90 -4.84
C ASN A 116 3.41 21.30 -3.43
N TYR A 117 3.62 19.98 -3.26
CA TYR A 117 3.28 19.24 -2.03
C TYR A 117 4.47 18.55 -1.37
N ARG A 118 5.67 18.66 -1.93
CA ARG A 118 6.87 18.06 -1.33
C ARG A 118 7.02 18.48 0.13
N LYS A 119 7.28 17.50 1.01
CA LYS A 119 7.53 17.68 2.44
C LYS A 119 8.91 17.12 2.81
N ASP A 120 9.33 17.36 4.06
CA ASP A 120 10.56 16.80 4.60
C ASP A 120 10.45 15.26 4.73
N PRO A 121 11.25 14.47 4.00
CA PRO A 121 11.20 13.01 4.07
C PRO A 121 11.60 12.44 5.44
N SER A 122 12.35 13.17 6.26
CA SER A 122 12.76 12.72 7.61
C SER A 122 11.58 12.51 8.56
N LYS A 123 10.44 13.13 8.25
CA LYS A 123 9.18 13.02 9.00
C LYS A 123 8.30 11.83 8.59
N THR A 124 8.73 11.06 7.59
CA THR A 124 8.06 9.81 7.21
C THR A 124 8.55 8.67 8.09
N LEU A 125 7.64 7.74 8.42
CA LEU A 125 8.01 6.54 9.18
C LEU A 125 9.01 5.72 8.35
N LYS A 126 10.21 5.50 8.90
CA LYS A 126 11.13 4.51 8.35
C LYS A 126 10.58 3.15 8.72
N MET A 127 9.97 2.48 7.75
CA MET A 127 9.52 1.12 7.97
C MET A 127 10.63 0.14 7.62
N GLU A 128 11.06 -0.56 8.62
CA GLU A 128 11.63 -1.89 8.46
C GLU A 128 10.47 -2.90 8.47
N TYR A 129 10.69 -4.06 7.89
CA TYR A 129 9.74 -5.16 7.99
C TYR A 129 9.52 -5.50 9.47
N ILE A 130 8.28 -5.45 9.94
CA ILE A 130 7.94 -5.87 11.28
C ILE A 130 7.73 -7.38 11.25
N ASP A 131 8.65 -8.12 11.84
CA ASP A 131 8.55 -9.57 11.95
C ASP A 131 7.52 -9.91 13.05
N PRO A 132 6.41 -10.59 12.74
CA PRO A 132 5.38 -10.86 13.72
C PRO A 132 5.87 -11.88 14.74
N THR A 133 5.70 -11.58 16.01
CA THR A 133 5.91 -12.55 17.12
C THR A 133 4.65 -13.35 17.32
N VAL A 134 4.59 -14.55 16.75
CA VAL A 134 3.43 -15.45 16.88
C VAL A 134 3.50 -16.20 18.22
N ALA A 135 2.52 -15.97 19.09
CA ALA A 135 2.40 -16.61 20.40
C ALA A 135 1.53 -17.88 20.37
N CYS A 136 0.48 -17.90 19.54
CA CYS A 136 -0.40 -19.05 19.36
C CYS A 136 -1.07 -19.05 17.99
N GLY A 137 -1.81 -20.12 17.67
CA GLY A 137 -2.55 -20.21 16.42
C GLY A 137 -3.63 -19.12 16.30
N PRO A 138 -3.85 -18.55 15.08
CA PRO A 138 -4.83 -17.47 14.89
C PRO A 138 -6.25 -17.90 15.24
N GLN A 139 -6.62 -19.15 14.98
CA GLN A 139 -7.92 -19.68 15.35
C GLN A 139 -8.09 -19.74 16.88
N ASP A 140 -7.06 -20.18 17.61
CA ASP A 140 -7.09 -20.29 19.07
C ASP A 140 -7.25 -18.91 19.71
N ALA A 141 -6.52 -17.91 19.22
CA ALA A 141 -6.61 -16.54 19.72
C ALA A 141 -7.94 -15.85 19.36
N PHE A 142 -8.48 -16.12 18.17
CA PHE A 142 -9.72 -15.49 17.71
C PHE A 142 -10.94 -15.95 18.53
N TYR A 143 -10.98 -17.23 18.94
CA TYR A 143 -12.07 -17.82 19.72
C TYR A 143 -11.80 -17.89 21.23
N ALA A 144 -10.62 -17.44 21.70
CA ALA A 144 -10.30 -17.37 23.11
C ALA A 144 -11.21 -16.39 23.88
N GLU A 145 -11.24 -16.52 25.19
CA GLU A 145 -11.76 -15.44 26.03
C GLU A 145 -10.93 -14.19 25.84
N LYS A 146 -11.60 -13.07 25.60
CA LYS A 146 -10.97 -11.81 25.26
C LYS A 146 -11.46 -10.67 26.11
N GLU A 147 -10.60 -9.70 26.32
CA GLU A 147 -10.92 -8.42 26.95
C GLU A 147 -10.55 -7.27 26.01
N SER A 148 -11.33 -6.21 26.10
CA SER A 148 -11.07 -4.99 25.32
C SER A 148 -10.26 -4.04 26.17
N LEU A 149 -9.04 -3.68 25.71
CA LEU A 149 -8.14 -2.76 26.40
C LEU A 149 -7.94 -1.46 25.59
N PRO A 150 -7.71 -0.32 26.26
CA PRO A 150 -7.21 0.86 25.59
C PRO A 150 -5.95 0.53 24.79
N ILE A 151 -5.82 1.03 23.56
CA ILE A 151 -4.68 0.70 22.68
C ILE A 151 -3.31 0.98 23.32
N ALA A 152 -3.22 1.98 24.20
CA ALA A 152 -1.98 2.31 24.92
C ALA A 152 -1.57 1.24 25.95
N GLU A 153 -2.48 0.38 26.36
CA GLU A 153 -2.28 -0.66 27.39
C GLU A 153 -2.11 -2.06 26.75
N THR A 154 -2.12 -2.16 25.42
CA THR A 154 -2.09 -3.46 24.72
C THR A 154 -0.69 -3.96 24.41
N CYS A 155 0.35 -3.17 24.59
CA CYS A 155 1.72 -3.59 24.33
C CYS A 155 2.11 -4.82 25.16
N GLY A 156 2.66 -5.84 24.50
CA GLY A 156 3.01 -7.11 25.12
C GLY A 156 1.86 -8.15 25.18
N ARG A 157 0.61 -7.73 24.98
CA ARG A 157 -0.57 -8.60 24.98
C ARG A 157 -0.68 -9.36 23.64
N ILE A 158 -1.43 -10.46 23.65
CA ILE A 158 -1.71 -11.27 22.45
C ILE A 158 -3.02 -10.78 21.83
N CYS A 159 -2.96 -10.39 20.56
CA CYS A 159 -4.13 -9.91 19.83
C CYS A 159 -5.13 -11.02 19.57
N SER A 160 -6.43 -10.73 19.66
CA SER A 160 -7.52 -11.65 19.33
C SER A 160 -8.39 -11.20 18.15
N GLU A 161 -7.96 -10.19 17.42
CA GLU A 161 -8.66 -9.67 16.24
C GLU A 161 -7.67 -9.27 15.14
N PHE A 162 -8.15 -9.09 13.90
CA PHE A 162 -7.33 -8.56 12.84
C PHE A 162 -7.27 -7.03 12.91
N VAL A 163 -6.09 -6.47 12.65
CA VAL A 163 -5.92 -5.04 12.40
C VAL A 163 -5.32 -4.90 11.01
N MET A 164 -6.07 -4.37 10.08
CA MET A 164 -5.68 -4.27 8.66
C MET A 164 -5.68 -2.81 8.21
N CYS A 165 -4.68 -2.41 7.44
CA CYS A 165 -4.66 -1.12 6.76
C CYS A 165 -5.32 -1.28 5.39
N TYR A 166 -6.36 -0.54 5.11
CA TYR A 166 -7.05 -0.60 3.82
C TYR A 166 -6.98 0.75 3.10
N PRO A 167 -6.72 0.76 1.81
CA PRO A 167 -6.24 -0.36 0.98
C PRO A 167 -4.77 -0.75 1.28
N PRO A 168 -4.31 -1.99 0.94
CA PRO A 168 -5.06 -3.06 0.29
C PRO A 168 -5.76 -4.06 1.22
N GLY A 169 -5.68 -3.91 2.54
CA GLY A 169 -6.27 -4.84 3.51
C GLY A 169 -5.30 -5.92 4.00
N ILE A 170 -4.01 -5.61 3.98
CA ILE A 170 -2.97 -6.49 4.54
C ILE A 170 -2.99 -6.36 6.05
N PRO A 171 -3.04 -7.49 6.80
CA PRO A 171 -2.94 -7.46 8.25
C PRO A 171 -1.61 -6.83 8.72
N ILE A 172 -1.73 -5.83 9.58
CA ILE A 172 -0.61 -5.28 10.36
C ILE A 172 -0.41 -6.14 11.61
N LEU A 173 -1.51 -6.71 12.09
CA LEU A 173 -1.58 -7.54 13.27
C LEU A 173 -2.68 -8.58 13.06
N ALA A 174 -2.38 -9.84 13.31
CA ALA A 174 -3.31 -10.95 13.22
C ALA A 174 -3.60 -11.55 14.62
N PRO A 175 -4.72 -12.26 14.78
CA PRO A 175 -4.97 -13.00 16.02
C PRO A 175 -3.82 -13.98 16.32
N GLY A 176 -3.40 -14.02 17.57
CA GLY A 176 -2.30 -14.90 18.04
C GLY A 176 -0.92 -14.23 17.97
N GLU A 177 -0.82 -13.05 17.42
CA GLU A 177 0.43 -12.27 17.41
C GLU A 177 0.52 -11.37 18.65
N GLN A 178 1.74 -11.19 19.13
CA GLN A 178 2.03 -10.27 20.23
C GLN A 178 2.07 -8.83 19.71
N ILE A 179 1.36 -7.96 20.39
CA ILE A 179 1.33 -6.52 20.10
C ILE A 179 2.63 -5.88 20.57
N THR A 180 3.41 -5.33 19.65
CA THR A 180 4.66 -4.62 19.94
C THR A 180 4.48 -3.10 19.84
N GLU A 181 5.39 -2.34 20.45
CA GLU A 181 5.37 -0.87 20.31
C GLU A 181 5.62 -0.42 18.87
N GLU A 182 6.34 -1.21 18.06
CA GLU A 182 6.54 -0.95 16.64
C GLU A 182 5.22 -1.04 15.88
N ILE A 183 4.44 -2.09 16.13
CA ILE A 183 3.10 -2.27 15.55
C ILE A 183 2.17 -1.12 15.95
N LEU A 184 2.16 -0.73 17.23
CA LEU A 184 1.36 0.39 17.71
C LEU A 184 1.78 1.72 17.07
N THR A 185 3.07 1.92 16.89
CA THR A 185 3.60 3.10 16.20
C THR A 185 3.18 3.13 14.74
N TYR A 186 3.20 1.98 14.06
CA TYR A 186 2.72 1.84 12.69
C TYR A 186 1.24 2.19 12.57
N ILE A 187 0.40 1.59 13.42
CA ILE A 187 -1.06 1.83 13.42
C ILE A 187 -1.36 3.33 13.61
N ARG A 188 -0.71 3.97 14.59
CA ARG A 188 -0.86 5.40 14.84
C ARG A 188 -0.44 6.26 13.63
N TYR A 189 0.66 5.88 12.99
CA TYR A 189 1.16 6.58 11.80
C TYR A 189 0.23 6.41 10.61
N ALA A 190 -0.19 5.18 10.29
CA ALA A 190 -1.12 4.89 9.20
C ALA A 190 -2.43 5.67 9.35
N LYS A 191 -3.00 5.67 10.56
CA LYS A 191 -4.20 6.45 10.89
C LYS A 191 -3.99 7.95 10.69
N LYS A 192 -2.84 8.50 11.14
CA LYS A 192 -2.49 9.91 10.94
C LYS A 192 -2.35 10.28 9.46
N LYS A 193 -1.96 9.33 8.61
CA LYS A 193 -1.80 9.51 7.16
C LYS A 193 -3.10 9.33 6.37
N GLY A 194 -4.21 9.00 7.04
CA GLY A 194 -5.51 8.84 6.39
C GLY A 194 -5.81 7.42 5.93
N CYS A 195 -4.93 6.44 6.22
CA CYS A 195 -5.26 5.05 5.95
C CYS A 195 -6.45 4.61 6.81
N GLN A 196 -7.41 3.96 6.17
CA GLN A 196 -8.53 3.36 6.89
C GLN A 196 -8.06 2.08 7.57
N ILE A 197 -8.25 1.99 8.87
CA ILE A 197 -7.99 0.75 9.62
C ILE A 197 -9.30 -0.04 9.70
N THR A 198 -9.24 -1.31 9.35
CA THR A 198 -10.38 -2.24 9.36
C THR A 198 -10.03 -3.52 10.12
N GLY A 199 -11.05 -4.26 10.50
CA GLY A 199 -10.90 -5.55 11.21
C GLY A 199 -11.17 -5.49 12.70
N PRO A 200 -10.71 -4.49 13.47
CA PRO A 200 -11.04 -4.38 14.88
C PRO A 200 -12.53 -4.13 15.12
N GLU A 201 -13.03 -4.63 16.24
CA GLU A 201 -14.39 -4.36 16.70
C GLU A 201 -14.60 -2.85 16.97
N ASP A 202 -13.62 -2.20 17.59
CA ASP A 202 -13.59 -0.72 17.70
C ASP A 202 -12.97 -0.08 16.47
N MET A 203 -13.80 0.32 15.51
CA MET A 203 -13.38 1.01 14.29
C MET A 203 -12.67 2.35 14.54
N SER A 204 -12.81 2.92 15.74
CA SER A 204 -12.09 4.15 16.12
C SER A 204 -10.64 3.89 16.52
N ILE A 205 -10.29 2.60 16.74
CA ILE A 205 -8.95 2.17 17.17
C ILE A 205 -8.52 2.86 18.46
N GLN A 206 -9.43 3.06 19.37
CA GLN A 206 -9.12 3.50 20.73
C GLN A 206 -8.88 2.29 21.65
N ARG A 207 -9.45 1.15 21.29
CA ARG A 207 -9.35 -0.11 22.02
C ARG A 207 -9.03 -1.25 21.06
N LEU A 208 -8.38 -2.29 21.58
CA LEU A 208 -8.16 -3.55 20.87
C LEU A 208 -8.58 -4.71 21.76
N ASN A 209 -9.10 -5.75 21.11
CA ASN A 209 -9.40 -7.01 21.79
C ASN A 209 -8.13 -7.85 21.88
N VAL A 210 -7.81 -8.27 23.10
CA VAL A 210 -6.66 -9.13 23.43
C VAL A 210 -7.13 -10.35 24.20
N MET A 211 -6.34 -11.41 24.14
CA MET A 211 -6.62 -12.60 24.97
C MET A 211 -6.53 -12.24 26.46
N THR A 212 -7.45 -12.77 27.27
CA THR A 212 -7.35 -12.65 28.74
C THR A 212 -6.11 -13.38 29.24
N GLU A 213 -5.40 -12.77 30.18
CA GLU A 213 -4.32 -13.45 30.91
C GLU A 213 -4.94 -14.48 31.83
N ARG A 214 -4.48 -15.74 31.71
CA ARG A 214 -4.88 -16.82 32.65
C ARG A 214 -3.98 -16.84 33.84
#